data_06c8a8f3a5e59f05fdcab9c0327af0dd
#
_entry.id   06c8a8f3a5e59f05fdcab9c0327af0dd
#
_cell.length_a   1.000
_cell.length_b   1.000
_cell.length_c   1.000
_cell.angle_alpha   90.00
_cell.angle_beta   90.00
_cell.angle_gamma   90.00
#
_symmetry.space_group_name_H-M   'P 1'
#
loop_
_entity.id
_entity.type
_entity.pdbx_description
1 polymer ?
#
loop_
_entity_poly.entity_id
_entity_poly.type
_entity_poly.pdbx_seq_one_letter_code
_entity_poly.pdbx_strand_id
1 'polypeptide(L)'
;DSWKALAAMPSARGSAVAATVNGKIYVIGGAAMHPGSKEAALYPTRPHRSVGTVEEYDPKTHSWSERSSMPTARNHAAVGAVNNKIYVIGGRLGSAFIFTASNTNVVEEYDPATDQWGLVRARMPTERSGGAWGVYNGRIYVAGGEHQDGHLMAAFRALEAYDPATNSWSELPMMPMPRHGLAGAVVGHRLHLASGDIQSAGITGMHVVTDAHDIFEFSDR
;
A
#
# COMPACT_ATOMS: atom_id res chain seq x y z
N ASP A 1 20.41 19.89 -11.57
CA ASP A 1 19.72 18.83 -10.81
C ASP A 1 20.53 18.56 -9.54
N SER A 2 19.86 18.56 -8.36
CA SER A 2 20.54 18.38 -7.07
C SER A 2 19.63 17.66 -6.07
N TRP A 3 20.22 17.00 -5.10
CA TRP A 3 19.52 16.43 -3.95
C TRP A 3 19.65 17.34 -2.74
N LYS A 4 18.56 17.49 -1.99
CA LYS A 4 18.56 18.19 -0.70
C LYS A 4 17.99 17.25 0.35
N ALA A 5 18.72 17.03 1.44
CA ALA A 5 18.22 16.33 2.60
C ALA A 5 17.21 17.22 3.36
N LEU A 6 16.08 16.64 3.74
CA LEU A 6 15.07 17.29 4.57
C LEU A 6 15.02 16.65 5.96
N ALA A 7 14.14 17.13 6.84
CA ALA A 7 13.92 16.53 8.15
C ALA A 7 13.57 15.04 8.02
N ALA A 8 14.31 14.20 8.72
CA ALA A 8 14.05 12.76 8.73
C ALA A 8 12.68 12.47 9.35
N MET A 9 12.02 11.43 8.84
CA MET A 9 10.79 10.91 9.43
C MET A 9 11.07 10.41 10.86
N PRO A 10 10.21 10.74 11.85
CA PRO A 10 10.48 10.41 13.26
C PRO A 10 10.61 8.91 13.52
N SER A 11 9.82 8.06 12.83
CA SER A 11 9.89 6.61 13.03
C SER A 11 10.36 5.88 11.77
N ALA A 12 11.50 5.17 11.89
CA ALA A 12 12.05 4.36 10.82
C ALA A 12 11.17 3.13 10.57
N ARG A 13 10.66 2.98 9.34
CA ARG A 13 9.84 1.84 8.92
C ARG A 13 9.87 1.64 7.40
N GLY A 14 9.69 0.40 6.99
CA GLY A 14 9.57 0.04 5.58
C GLY A 14 8.15 -0.31 5.19
N SER A 15 7.89 -0.42 3.89
CA SER A 15 6.60 -0.86 3.33
C SER A 15 5.39 -0.05 3.84
N ALA A 16 5.62 1.20 4.23
CA ALA A 16 4.57 2.16 4.50
C ALA A 16 3.99 2.69 3.19
N VAL A 17 2.79 3.24 3.24
CA VAL A 17 2.18 3.95 2.12
C VAL A 17 2.18 5.45 2.36
N ALA A 18 2.14 6.22 1.28
CA ALA A 18 2.07 7.68 1.38
C ALA A 18 0.98 8.26 0.49
N ALA A 19 0.28 9.25 1.02
CA ALA A 19 -0.73 10.01 0.29
C ALA A 19 -0.56 11.51 0.54
N THR A 20 -1.03 12.32 -0.39
CA THR A 20 -0.98 13.78 -0.29
C THR A 20 -2.39 14.34 -0.19
N VAL A 21 -2.63 15.15 0.84
CA VAL A 21 -3.89 15.88 1.03
C VAL A 21 -3.56 17.31 1.47
N ASN A 22 -4.19 18.29 0.83
CA ASN A 22 -4.04 19.72 1.14
C ASN A 22 -2.57 20.19 1.23
N GLY A 23 -1.71 19.66 0.35
CA GLY A 23 -0.29 20.02 0.26
C GLY A 23 0.59 19.43 1.37
N LYS A 24 0.08 18.51 2.18
CA LYS A 24 0.82 17.75 3.19
C LYS A 24 0.96 16.30 2.76
N ILE A 25 2.01 15.63 3.24
CA ILE A 25 2.31 14.23 2.95
C ILE A 25 2.03 13.41 4.21
N TYR A 26 1.20 12.39 4.09
CA TYR A 26 0.87 11.44 5.16
C TYR A 26 1.55 10.12 4.88
N VAL A 27 2.42 9.67 5.81
CA VAL A 27 3.07 8.35 5.76
C VAL A 27 2.37 7.44 6.76
N ILE A 28 1.78 6.36 6.28
CA ILE A 28 0.82 5.55 7.05
C ILE A 28 1.25 4.10 7.09
N GLY A 29 1.18 3.50 8.28
CA GLY A 29 1.47 2.09 8.49
C GLY A 29 2.92 1.72 8.21
N GLY A 30 3.11 0.52 7.72
CA GLY A 30 4.42 -0.05 7.44
C GLY A 30 4.84 -1.09 8.47
N ALA A 31 6.09 -1.52 8.37
CA ALA A 31 6.71 -2.46 9.30
C ALA A 31 7.93 -1.83 9.97
N ALA A 32 7.96 -1.87 11.28
CA ALA A 32 9.06 -1.40 12.10
C ALA A 32 9.78 -2.57 12.77
N MET A 33 11.03 -2.36 13.14
CA MET A 33 11.77 -3.34 13.94
C MET A 33 11.13 -3.48 15.32
N HIS A 34 11.13 -4.69 15.85
CA HIS A 34 10.63 -4.93 17.20
C HIS A 34 11.44 -4.13 18.23
N PRO A 35 10.80 -3.43 19.18
CA PRO A 35 11.50 -2.74 20.27
C PRO A 35 12.41 -3.76 21.01
N GLY A 36 13.65 -3.36 21.30
CA GLY A 36 14.66 -4.20 21.93
C GLY A 36 15.54 -5.01 20.96
N SER A 37 15.29 -4.96 19.67
CA SER A 37 16.20 -5.50 18.66
C SER A 37 17.41 -4.57 18.51
N LYS A 38 18.56 -4.95 19.12
CA LYS A 38 19.77 -4.09 19.20
C LYS A 38 20.69 -4.17 18.00
N GLU A 39 20.46 -5.07 17.08
CA GLU A 39 21.39 -5.29 16.00
C GLU A 39 20.83 -4.89 14.64
N ALA A 40 21.71 -4.40 13.75
CA ALA A 40 21.34 -4.13 12.37
C ALA A 40 20.95 -5.44 11.67
N ALA A 41 19.75 -5.54 11.12
CA ALA A 41 19.28 -6.74 10.46
C ALA A 41 20.12 -7.02 9.22
N LEU A 42 21.00 -7.98 9.33
CA LEU A 42 21.73 -8.53 8.20
C LEU A 42 20.91 -9.58 7.43
N TYR A 43 19.79 -10.01 8.01
CA TYR A 43 18.93 -11.06 7.44
C TYR A 43 17.44 -10.80 7.72
N PRO A 44 16.52 -11.28 6.85
CA PRO A 44 15.07 -11.13 7.02
C PRO A 44 14.49 -11.91 8.22
N THR A 45 15.29 -12.54 9.03
CA THR A 45 14.88 -13.26 10.24
C THR A 45 14.60 -12.35 11.44
N ARG A 46 14.77 -11.04 11.29
CA ARG A 46 14.43 -10.13 12.37
C ARG A 46 12.95 -9.88 12.46
N PRO A 47 12.41 -9.91 13.68
CA PRO A 47 11.01 -9.65 13.88
C PRO A 47 10.67 -8.18 13.56
N HIS A 48 10.10 -7.98 12.40
CA HIS A 48 9.41 -6.75 12.04
C HIS A 48 7.95 -6.90 12.41
N ARG A 49 7.38 -5.87 13.00
CA ARG A 49 5.95 -5.82 13.28
C ARG A 49 5.28 -4.77 12.39
N SER A 50 4.07 -5.04 11.96
CA SER A 50 3.21 -4.02 11.39
C SER A 50 2.88 -2.95 12.42
N VAL A 51 2.87 -1.71 11.98
CA VAL A 51 2.52 -0.56 12.80
C VAL A 51 1.35 0.21 12.19
N GLY A 52 0.57 0.85 13.05
CA GLY A 52 -0.51 1.77 12.63
C GLY A 52 -0.09 3.23 12.57
N THR A 53 1.19 3.52 12.80
CA THR A 53 1.72 4.88 12.90
C THR A 53 1.36 5.72 11.68
N VAL A 54 0.90 6.95 11.92
CA VAL A 54 0.63 7.97 10.91
C VAL A 54 1.47 9.18 11.23
N GLU A 55 2.27 9.62 10.27
CA GLU A 55 3.11 10.82 10.38
C GLU A 55 2.82 11.74 9.20
N GLU A 56 2.54 12.99 9.52
CA GLU A 56 2.28 14.06 8.57
C GLU A 56 3.51 14.92 8.40
N TYR A 57 3.96 15.11 7.17
CA TYR A 57 4.98 16.10 6.82
C TYR A 57 4.34 17.35 6.22
N ASP A 58 4.67 18.50 6.77
CA ASP A 58 4.32 19.80 6.18
C ASP A 58 5.52 20.39 5.43
N PRO A 59 5.47 20.44 4.08
CA PRO A 59 6.55 21.00 3.28
C PRO A 59 6.78 22.50 3.48
N LYS A 60 5.82 23.24 4.02
CA LYS A 60 5.95 24.69 4.26
C LYS A 60 6.79 24.98 5.49
N THR A 61 6.63 24.18 6.53
CA THR A 61 7.36 24.32 7.80
C THR A 61 8.56 23.38 7.89
N HIS A 62 8.70 22.43 6.95
CA HIS A 62 9.71 21.38 6.95
C HIS A 62 9.69 20.53 8.25
N SER A 63 8.50 20.25 8.76
CA SER A 63 8.33 19.54 10.04
C SER A 63 7.39 18.36 9.93
N TRP A 64 7.58 17.40 10.84
CA TRP A 64 6.74 16.23 11.01
C TRP A 64 5.83 16.38 12.22
N SER A 65 4.64 15.82 12.14
CA SER A 65 3.67 15.72 13.24
C SER A 65 3.09 14.32 13.29
N GLU A 66 2.98 13.74 14.47
CA GLU A 66 2.27 12.48 14.68
C GLU A 66 0.76 12.73 14.58
N ARG A 67 0.05 11.76 14.01
CA ARG A 67 -1.39 11.76 13.82
C ARG A 67 -2.01 10.49 14.41
N SER A 68 -3.32 10.47 14.53
CA SER A 68 -4.07 9.30 15.04
C SER A 68 -3.70 8.03 14.29
N SER A 69 -3.25 7.02 15.01
CA SER A 69 -2.81 5.75 14.44
C SER A 69 -3.93 5.01 13.72
N MET A 70 -3.60 4.37 12.60
CA MET A 70 -4.49 3.48 11.86
C MET A 70 -4.95 2.31 12.75
N PRO A 71 -6.26 2.02 12.81
CA PRO A 71 -6.79 0.99 13.69
C PRO A 71 -6.25 -0.41 13.41
N THR A 72 -6.14 -0.77 12.12
CA THR A 72 -5.57 -2.06 11.70
C THR A 72 -4.13 -1.88 11.24
N ALA A 73 -3.17 -2.13 12.12
CA ALA A 73 -1.74 -2.05 11.82
C ALA A 73 -1.35 -2.98 10.67
N ARG A 74 -0.79 -2.44 9.58
CA ARG A 74 -0.44 -3.22 8.38
C ARG A 74 0.64 -2.56 7.53
N ASN A 75 1.26 -3.39 6.71
CA ASN A 75 2.29 -3.01 5.74
C ASN A 75 1.89 -3.47 4.33
N HIS A 76 2.60 -3.05 3.29
CA HIS A 76 2.33 -3.40 1.88
C HIS A 76 0.87 -3.17 1.45
N ALA A 77 0.17 -2.20 2.05
CA ALA A 77 -1.17 -1.80 1.66
C ALA A 77 -1.17 -1.00 0.36
N ALA A 78 -2.34 -0.78 -0.22
CA ALA A 78 -2.57 0.27 -1.21
C ALA A 78 -3.14 1.52 -0.53
N VAL A 79 -3.02 2.68 -1.17
CA VAL A 79 -3.55 3.94 -0.65
C VAL A 79 -4.10 4.83 -1.76
N GLY A 80 -5.14 5.58 -1.46
CA GLY A 80 -5.65 6.62 -2.35
C GLY A 80 -6.19 7.81 -1.57
N ALA A 81 -6.01 9.00 -2.10
CA ALA A 81 -6.63 10.21 -1.58
C ALA A 81 -7.77 10.65 -2.50
N VAL A 82 -8.97 10.74 -1.97
CA VAL A 82 -10.19 11.13 -2.69
C VAL A 82 -11.00 12.06 -1.80
N ASN A 83 -11.43 13.21 -2.33
CA ASN A 83 -12.23 14.20 -1.61
C ASN A 83 -11.64 14.61 -0.25
N ASN A 84 -10.33 14.86 -0.21
CA ASN A 84 -9.55 15.23 0.98
C ASN A 84 -9.53 14.15 2.08
N LYS A 85 -9.93 12.93 1.81
CA LYS A 85 -9.82 11.77 2.69
C LYS A 85 -8.82 10.78 2.14
N ILE A 86 -8.21 10.01 3.03
CA ILE A 86 -7.23 8.98 2.69
C ILE A 86 -7.85 7.61 2.97
N TYR A 87 -7.75 6.71 2.00
CA TYR A 87 -8.23 5.33 2.09
C TYR A 87 -7.03 4.39 2.06
N VAL A 88 -6.86 3.58 3.10
CA VAL A 88 -5.84 2.53 3.16
C VAL A 88 -6.52 1.18 2.92
N ILE A 89 -6.02 0.43 1.95
CA ILE A 89 -6.70 -0.72 1.37
C ILE A 89 -5.82 -1.95 1.43
N GLY A 90 -6.35 -3.06 1.93
CA GLY A 90 -5.66 -4.33 1.95
C GLY A 90 -4.36 -4.29 2.75
N GLY A 91 -3.39 -5.07 2.34
CA GLY A 91 -2.08 -5.14 2.98
C GLY A 91 -1.86 -6.39 3.80
N ARG A 92 -0.77 -6.41 4.55
CA ARG A 92 -0.28 -7.54 5.33
C ARG A 92 -0.31 -7.23 6.81
N LEU A 93 -0.87 -8.12 7.59
CA LEU A 93 -0.87 -8.08 9.05
C LEU A 93 0.40 -8.76 9.60
N GLY A 94 0.80 -8.39 10.81
CA GLY A 94 1.93 -9.02 11.49
C GLY A 94 3.28 -8.59 10.93
N SER A 95 4.09 -9.53 10.48
CA SER A 95 5.45 -9.26 9.99
C SER A 95 5.49 -8.99 8.50
N ALA A 96 6.46 -8.18 8.07
CA ALA A 96 6.71 -7.93 6.65
C ALA A 96 7.46 -9.08 5.96
N PHE A 97 8.19 -9.92 6.71
CA PHE A 97 9.19 -10.84 6.16
C PHE A 97 9.17 -12.26 6.78
N ILE A 98 8.06 -12.70 7.34
CA ILE A 98 7.90 -14.06 7.85
C ILE A 98 7.01 -14.86 6.91
N PHE A 99 7.27 -16.15 6.77
CA PHE A 99 6.62 -17.12 5.88
C PHE A 99 5.11 -17.18 5.93
N THR A 100 4.51 -16.79 7.05
CA THR A 100 3.07 -16.76 7.22
C THR A 100 2.65 -15.34 7.58
N ALA A 101 2.36 -14.55 6.59
CA ALA A 101 1.77 -13.25 6.80
C ALA A 101 0.30 -13.33 6.42
N SER A 102 -0.58 -13.06 7.34
CA SER A 102 -2.00 -12.91 7.04
C SER A 102 -2.20 -11.63 6.25
N ASN A 103 -2.79 -11.73 5.07
CA ASN A 103 -3.25 -10.58 4.34
C ASN A 103 -4.58 -10.08 4.90
N THR A 104 -5.00 -8.93 4.47
CA THR A 104 -6.31 -8.38 4.81
C THR A 104 -6.92 -7.67 3.60
N ASN A 105 -8.23 -7.63 3.55
CA ASN A 105 -9.01 -6.88 2.58
C ASN A 105 -9.69 -5.64 3.19
N VAL A 106 -9.32 -5.27 4.40
CA VAL A 106 -9.90 -4.12 5.10
C VAL A 106 -9.63 -2.83 4.35
N VAL A 107 -10.64 -1.97 4.29
CA VAL A 107 -10.54 -0.60 3.81
C VAL A 107 -10.88 0.33 4.97
N GLU A 108 -9.94 1.20 5.33
CA GLU A 108 -10.11 2.19 6.38
C GLU A 108 -9.96 3.60 5.81
N GLU A 109 -10.86 4.48 6.23
CA GLU A 109 -10.87 5.88 5.83
C GLU A 109 -10.30 6.75 6.95
N TYR A 110 -9.38 7.63 6.60
CA TYR A 110 -8.82 8.65 7.46
C TYR A 110 -9.23 10.04 6.99
N ASP A 111 -9.69 10.87 7.90
CA ASP A 111 -9.98 12.27 7.67
C ASP A 111 -8.88 13.17 8.29
N PRO A 112 -7.97 13.72 7.46
CA PRO A 112 -6.91 14.58 7.95
C PRO A 112 -7.38 15.88 8.60
N ALA A 113 -8.58 16.36 8.28
CA ALA A 113 -9.12 17.60 8.83
C ALA A 113 -9.52 17.46 10.31
N THR A 114 -9.99 16.28 10.68
CA THR A 114 -10.42 15.99 12.05
C THR A 114 -9.44 15.10 12.83
N ASP A 115 -8.42 14.58 12.16
CA ASP A 115 -7.49 13.57 12.68
C ASP A 115 -8.21 12.32 13.19
N GLN A 116 -9.21 11.84 12.44
CA GLN A 116 -10.05 10.71 12.83
C GLN A 116 -10.07 9.62 11.77
N TRP A 117 -10.05 8.37 12.23
CA TRP A 117 -10.37 7.20 11.43
C TRP A 117 -11.86 6.95 11.47
N GLY A 118 -12.45 6.77 10.30
CA GLY A 118 -13.88 6.47 10.14
C GLY A 118 -14.21 4.99 10.37
N LEU A 119 -15.46 4.63 10.07
CA LEU A 119 -15.89 3.24 10.05
C LEU A 119 -15.21 2.47 8.93
N VAL A 120 -15.06 1.15 9.13
CA VAL A 120 -14.59 0.23 8.09
C VAL A 120 -15.51 0.31 6.87
N ARG A 121 -14.91 0.46 5.70
CA ARG A 121 -15.60 0.54 4.42
C ARG A 121 -15.80 -0.85 3.81
N ALA A 122 -16.48 -0.91 2.66
CA ALA A 122 -16.65 -2.16 1.91
C ALA A 122 -15.28 -2.80 1.64
N ARG A 123 -15.15 -4.07 2.01
CA ARG A 123 -13.89 -4.82 1.90
C ARG A 123 -13.52 -5.06 0.45
N MET A 124 -12.23 -5.02 0.14
CA MET A 124 -11.70 -5.39 -1.17
C MET A 124 -12.06 -6.86 -1.50
N PRO A 125 -12.56 -7.17 -2.72
CA PRO A 125 -12.96 -8.54 -3.05
C PRO A 125 -11.84 -9.56 -2.92
N THR A 126 -10.64 -9.22 -3.40
CA THR A 126 -9.47 -10.11 -3.34
C THR A 126 -8.51 -9.66 -2.24
N GLU A 127 -8.41 -10.44 -1.17
CA GLU A 127 -7.48 -10.18 -0.06
C GLU A 127 -6.03 -10.30 -0.52
N ARG A 128 -5.26 -9.20 -0.45
CA ARG A 128 -3.90 -9.16 -0.98
C ARG A 128 -3.07 -7.99 -0.46
N SER A 129 -1.76 -8.11 -0.63
CA SER A 129 -0.75 -7.10 -0.31
C SER A 129 0.21 -6.90 -1.49
N GLY A 130 1.03 -5.84 -1.46
CA GLY A 130 2.09 -5.64 -2.44
C GLY A 130 1.62 -5.39 -3.87
N GLY A 131 0.38 -4.97 -4.07
CA GLY A 131 -0.12 -4.52 -5.37
C GLY A 131 0.28 -3.08 -5.68
N ALA A 132 0.09 -2.68 -6.94
CA ALA A 132 0.16 -1.28 -7.36
C ALA A 132 -1.20 -0.60 -7.21
N TRP A 133 -1.21 0.72 -7.18
CA TRP A 133 -2.46 1.48 -7.08
C TRP A 133 -2.39 2.80 -7.85
N GLY A 134 -3.56 3.35 -8.10
CA GLY A 134 -3.70 4.68 -8.69
C GLY A 134 -5.07 5.26 -8.39
N VAL A 135 -5.19 6.57 -8.49
CA VAL A 135 -6.47 7.29 -8.33
C VAL A 135 -6.83 7.96 -9.64
N TYR A 136 -8.06 7.72 -10.11
CA TYR A 136 -8.60 8.35 -11.30
C TYR A 136 -10.11 8.58 -11.15
N ASN A 137 -10.59 9.76 -11.50
CA ASN A 137 -12.00 10.15 -11.43
C ASN A 137 -12.69 9.79 -10.11
N GLY A 138 -12.02 10.07 -8.98
CA GLY A 138 -12.58 9.83 -7.64
C GLY A 138 -12.63 8.35 -7.23
N ARG A 139 -12.04 7.43 -7.99
CA ARG A 139 -11.94 6.00 -7.67
C ARG A 139 -10.50 5.61 -7.41
N ILE A 140 -10.32 4.59 -6.58
CA ILE A 140 -9.01 4.02 -6.24
C ILE A 140 -8.90 2.64 -6.89
N TYR A 141 -7.91 2.46 -7.74
CA TYR A 141 -7.64 1.23 -8.48
C TYR A 141 -6.51 0.48 -7.80
N VAL A 142 -6.70 -0.82 -7.59
CA VAL A 142 -5.68 -1.71 -7.00
C VAL A 142 -5.42 -2.86 -7.97
N ALA A 143 -4.17 -3.00 -8.39
CA ALA A 143 -3.75 -3.93 -9.41
C ALA A 143 -2.70 -4.93 -8.88
N GLY A 144 -2.84 -6.20 -9.23
CA GLY A 144 -1.90 -7.24 -8.84
C GLY A 144 -1.82 -7.45 -7.33
N GLY A 145 -0.64 -7.76 -6.86
CA GLY A 145 -0.39 -8.10 -5.46
C GLY A 145 -0.26 -9.59 -5.23
N GLU A 146 -0.08 -9.97 -3.98
CA GLU A 146 0.10 -11.37 -3.57
C GLU A 146 -0.73 -11.72 -2.34
N HIS A 147 -1.00 -13.01 -2.21
CA HIS A 147 -1.42 -13.63 -0.96
C HIS A 147 -0.35 -14.63 -0.54
N GLN A 148 -0.03 -14.64 0.74
CA GLN A 148 1.06 -15.46 1.26
C GLN A 148 0.72 -15.91 2.67
N ASP A 149 0.16 -17.11 2.78
CA ASP A 149 -0.08 -17.76 4.07
C ASP A 149 0.31 -19.24 4.00
N GLY A 150 -0.02 -20.00 5.04
CA GLY A 150 0.29 -21.45 5.10
C GLY A 150 -0.53 -22.30 4.13
N HIS A 151 -1.53 -21.75 3.44
CA HIS A 151 -2.44 -22.48 2.56
C HIS A 151 -2.35 -22.03 1.11
N LEU A 152 -2.10 -20.73 0.87
CA LEU A 152 -2.05 -20.14 -0.46
C LEU A 152 -0.84 -19.23 -0.59
N MET A 153 -0.08 -19.45 -1.65
CA MET A 153 0.97 -18.55 -2.12
C MET A 153 0.70 -18.22 -3.57
N ALA A 154 0.21 -17.02 -3.85
CA ALA A 154 -0.19 -16.64 -5.18
C ALA A 154 0.09 -15.16 -5.45
N ALA A 155 0.58 -14.86 -6.64
CA ALA A 155 0.51 -13.53 -7.22
C ALA A 155 -0.80 -13.40 -8.02
N PHE A 156 -1.40 -12.22 -8.01
CA PHE A 156 -2.70 -11.99 -8.63
C PHE A 156 -2.61 -11.18 -9.92
N ARG A 157 -3.59 -11.42 -10.79
CA ARG A 157 -3.89 -10.60 -11.98
C ARG A 157 -5.02 -9.60 -11.72
N ALA A 158 -5.61 -9.62 -10.54
CA ALA A 158 -6.77 -8.82 -10.21
C ALA A 158 -6.52 -7.33 -10.41
N LEU A 159 -7.47 -6.65 -11.04
CA LEU A 159 -7.60 -5.20 -11.08
C LEU A 159 -8.99 -4.87 -10.56
N GLU A 160 -9.05 -4.15 -9.46
CA GLU A 160 -10.29 -3.82 -8.76
C GLU A 160 -10.32 -2.32 -8.45
N ALA A 161 -11.50 -1.71 -8.59
CA ALA A 161 -11.71 -0.29 -8.34
C ALA A 161 -12.67 -0.07 -7.17
N TYR A 162 -12.22 0.70 -6.20
CA TYR A 162 -13.04 1.18 -5.09
C TYR A 162 -13.61 2.55 -5.40
N ASP A 163 -14.90 2.69 -5.23
CA ASP A 163 -15.62 3.97 -5.31
C ASP A 163 -16.01 4.43 -3.90
N PRO A 164 -15.31 5.42 -3.32
CA PRO A 164 -15.62 5.92 -1.99
C PRO A 164 -17.00 6.58 -1.87
N ALA A 165 -17.54 7.13 -2.97
CA ALA A 165 -18.83 7.81 -2.95
C ALA A 165 -20.01 6.83 -2.74
N THR A 166 -19.91 5.65 -3.35
CA THR A 166 -20.91 4.60 -3.24
C THR A 166 -20.53 3.51 -2.22
N ASN A 167 -19.30 3.57 -1.69
CA ASN A 167 -18.72 2.56 -0.82
C ASN A 167 -18.80 1.15 -1.44
N SER A 168 -18.43 1.02 -2.70
CA SER A 168 -18.54 -0.23 -3.45
C SER A 168 -17.31 -0.54 -4.30
N TRP A 169 -17.17 -1.79 -4.69
CA TRP A 169 -16.10 -2.30 -5.53
C TRP A 169 -16.61 -2.70 -6.91
N SER A 170 -15.77 -2.55 -7.91
CA SER A 170 -15.96 -3.09 -9.25
C SER A 170 -14.75 -3.91 -9.64
N GLU A 171 -14.99 -5.12 -10.17
CA GLU A 171 -13.96 -5.92 -10.82
C GLU A 171 -13.77 -5.42 -12.25
N LEU A 172 -12.53 -5.36 -12.69
CA LEU A 172 -12.12 -4.86 -14.01
C LEU A 172 -11.36 -5.97 -14.77
N PRO A 173 -11.14 -5.80 -16.08
CA PRO A 173 -10.33 -6.75 -16.85
C PRO A 173 -8.98 -7.00 -16.15
N MET A 174 -8.66 -8.28 -15.98
CA MET A 174 -7.44 -8.72 -15.31
C MET A 174 -6.19 -8.28 -16.05
N MET A 175 -5.12 -8.05 -15.31
CA MET A 175 -3.79 -7.84 -15.87
C MET A 175 -3.38 -9.03 -16.77
N PRO A 176 -2.58 -8.83 -17.83
CA PRO A 176 -2.06 -9.91 -18.66
C PRO A 176 -1.26 -10.95 -17.87
N MET A 177 -0.51 -10.50 -16.86
CA MET A 177 0.39 -11.31 -16.04
C MET A 177 0.19 -11.03 -14.55
N PRO A 178 0.17 -12.08 -13.69
CA PRO A 178 0.17 -11.88 -12.23
C PRO A 178 1.48 -11.24 -11.78
N ARG A 179 1.40 -10.25 -10.90
CA ARG A 179 2.60 -9.59 -10.36
C ARG A 179 2.33 -9.00 -8.99
N HIS A 180 3.35 -9.05 -8.12
CA HIS A 180 3.41 -8.26 -6.89
C HIS A 180 4.70 -7.42 -6.83
N GLY A 181 4.81 -6.50 -5.91
CA GLY A 181 5.97 -5.61 -5.81
C GLY A 181 6.17 -4.74 -7.05
N LEU A 182 5.13 -4.52 -7.81
CA LEU A 182 5.14 -3.73 -9.04
C LEU A 182 4.90 -2.25 -8.74
N ALA A 183 5.39 -1.37 -9.62
CA ALA A 183 5.12 0.06 -9.56
C ALA A 183 3.84 0.39 -10.33
N GLY A 184 3.09 1.38 -9.83
CA GLY A 184 1.92 1.91 -10.52
C GLY A 184 1.83 3.43 -10.46
N ALA A 185 1.38 4.04 -11.55
CA ALA A 185 1.11 5.47 -11.63
C ALA A 185 0.02 5.77 -12.64
N VAL A 186 -0.82 6.75 -12.32
CA VAL A 186 -1.79 7.30 -13.28
C VAL A 186 -1.17 8.46 -14.02
N VAL A 187 -1.18 8.39 -15.35
CA VAL A 187 -0.72 9.46 -16.24
C VAL A 187 -1.82 9.72 -17.27
N GLY A 188 -2.41 10.89 -17.21
CA GLY A 188 -3.59 11.22 -18.03
C GLY A 188 -4.76 10.27 -17.72
N HIS A 189 -5.24 9.55 -18.70
CA HIS A 189 -6.33 8.56 -18.59
C HIS A 189 -5.83 7.10 -18.58
N ARG A 190 -4.61 6.87 -18.10
CA ARG A 190 -3.98 5.55 -18.11
C ARG A 190 -3.37 5.22 -16.75
N LEU A 191 -3.61 4.00 -16.27
CA LEU A 191 -2.87 3.41 -15.17
C LEU A 191 -1.71 2.60 -15.75
N HIS A 192 -0.49 3.05 -15.50
CA HIS A 192 0.74 2.37 -15.87
C HIS A 192 1.16 1.41 -14.77
N LEU A 193 1.51 0.19 -15.14
CA LEU A 193 1.95 -0.89 -14.24
C LEU A 193 3.27 -1.44 -14.77
N ALA A 194 4.33 -1.27 -14.02
CA ALA A 194 5.67 -1.63 -14.48
C ALA A 194 6.39 -2.57 -13.51
N SER A 195 7.16 -3.51 -14.05
CA SER A 195 8.03 -4.44 -13.31
C SER A 195 7.25 -5.36 -12.36
N GLY A 196 7.91 -5.89 -11.35
CA GLY A 196 7.36 -6.77 -10.31
C GLY A 196 7.86 -8.20 -10.40
N ASP A 197 7.43 -9.01 -9.44
CA ASP A 197 7.70 -10.44 -9.36
C ASP A 197 6.43 -11.21 -9.75
N ILE A 198 6.55 -12.18 -10.66
CA ILE A 198 5.41 -12.98 -11.15
C ILE A 198 5.02 -14.12 -10.23
N GLN A 199 5.79 -14.37 -9.20
CA GLN A 199 5.53 -15.37 -8.16
C GLN A 199 5.29 -14.67 -6.83
N SER A 200 4.51 -15.29 -5.95
CA SER A 200 4.50 -14.87 -4.55
C SER A 200 5.88 -15.11 -3.94
N ALA A 201 6.35 -14.22 -3.09
CA ALA A 201 7.65 -14.31 -2.39
C ALA A 201 7.69 -15.48 -1.39
N GLY A 202 7.29 -16.66 -1.83
CA GLY A 202 7.11 -17.84 -1.03
C GLY A 202 8.41 -18.59 -0.68
N ILE A 203 8.25 -19.84 -0.27
CA ILE A 203 9.18 -20.75 0.39
C ILE A 203 10.51 -20.97 -0.37
N THR A 204 10.58 -20.72 -1.66
CA THR A 204 11.73 -21.16 -2.46
C THR A 204 12.85 -20.12 -2.56
N GLY A 205 12.64 -18.90 -2.10
CA GLY A 205 13.61 -17.82 -2.28
C GLY A 205 13.92 -17.49 -3.76
N MET A 206 13.19 -18.10 -4.69
CA MET A 206 13.31 -17.77 -6.11
C MET A 206 12.38 -16.61 -6.43
N HIS A 207 12.98 -15.54 -6.94
CA HIS A 207 12.26 -14.42 -7.48
C HIS A 207 12.30 -14.47 -8.99
N VAL A 208 11.15 -14.39 -9.63
CA VAL A 208 11.03 -14.30 -11.10
C VAL A 208 10.53 -12.91 -11.44
N VAL A 209 11.47 -12.00 -11.51
CA VAL A 209 11.19 -10.60 -11.84
C VAL A 209 10.92 -10.43 -13.33
N THR A 210 10.15 -9.41 -13.68
CA THR A 210 9.83 -9.05 -15.05
C THR A 210 10.04 -7.57 -15.30
N ASP A 211 10.36 -7.23 -16.53
CA ASP A 211 10.44 -5.87 -17.06
C ASP A 211 9.12 -5.44 -17.76
N ALA A 212 8.07 -6.25 -17.66
CA ALA A 212 6.79 -5.97 -18.29
C ALA A 212 6.23 -4.61 -17.87
N HIS A 213 5.72 -3.88 -18.86
CA HIS A 213 5.03 -2.61 -18.67
C HIS A 213 3.66 -2.69 -19.36
N ASP A 214 2.61 -2.75 -18.57
CA ASP A 214 1.24 -2.78 -19.05
C ASP A 214 0.54 -1.45 -18.74
N ILE A 215 -0.45 -1.12 -19.56
CA ILE A 215 -1.34 0.02 -19.33
C ILE A 215 -2.79 -0.46 -19.29
N PHE A 216 -3.53 0.04 -18.32
CA PHE A 216 -4.98 -0.02 -18.30
C PHE A 216 -5.53 1.36 -18.70
N GLU A 217 -6.29 1.42 -19.79
CA GLU A 217 -6.92 2.66 -20.26
C GLU A 217 -8.28 2.82 -19.60
N PHE A 218 -8.46 3.96 -18.93
CA PHE A 218 -9.76 4.32 -18.38
C PHE A 218 -10.69 4.74 -19.52
N SER A 219 -11.86 4.14 -19.58
CA SER A 219 -12.91 4.62 -20.50
C SER A 219 -13.58 5.86 -19.89
N ASP A 220 -13.71 6.88 -20.68
CA ASP A 220 -14.58 8.01 -20.37
C ASP A 220 -16.03 7.50 -20.33
N ARG A 221 -16.58 7.29 -19.12
CA ARG A 221 -17.99 7.05 -18.87
C ARG A 221 -18.52 8.09 -17.93
#